data_c8902f62799788a52c1115efafea1bab
#
_entry.id   c8902f62799788a52c1115efafea1bab
#
_cell.length_a   1.000
_cell.length_b   1.000
_cell.length_c   1.000
_cell.angle_alpha   90.00
_cell.angle_beta   90.00
_cell.angle_gamma   90.00
#
_symmetry.space_group_name_H-M   'P 1'
#
loop_
_entity.id
_entity.type
_entity.pdbx_description
1 polymer ?
#
loop_
_entity_poly.entity_id
_entity_poly.type
_entity_poly.pdbx_seq_one_letter_code
_entity_poly.pdbx_strand_id
1 'polypeptide(L)'
;MAKAKNIQQITLTAVCVAVLAACGGGGGSSGSPNTSSTDTNAYAEEAAAANKVRLQIEAIGAADTLEVGDVAAVQRAVDAFNNLNDLEKNLVPLASRDALKAMVTTINTNAQTAENIAEQFSKLPATADTEAEKAQAAGVAAAYNALSDAQKT
;
A
#
# COMPACT_ATOMS: atom_id res chain seq x y z
N MET A 1 22.86 12.31 -34.59
CA MET A 1 21.52 11.71 -34.53
C MET A 1 21.43 10.83 -33.26
N ALA A 2 20.96 11.38 -32.17
CA ALA A 2 20.83 10.66 -30.90
C ALA A 2 19.37 10.19 -30.77
N LYS A 3 19.21 8.87 -30.66
CA LYS A 3 17.95 8.17 -30.49
C LYS A 3 17.38 8.52 -29.11
N ALA A 4 16.30 9.28 -29.06
CA ALA A 4 15.52 9.47 -27.85
C ALA A 4 15.05 8.11 -27.34
N LYS A 5 15.56 7.67 -26.19
CA LYS A 5 15.02 6.51 -25.47
C LYS A 5 13.65 6.93 -24.92
N ASN A 6 12.63 6.26 -25.42
CA ASN A 6 11.28 6.28 -24.93
C ASN A 6 11.31 5.96 -23.42
N ILE A 7 11.16 6.96 -22.60
CA ILE A 7 10.83 6.77 -21.18
C ILE A 7 9.41 6.29 -21.21
N GLN A 8 9.23 4.97 -21.05
CA GLN A 8 7.92 4.40 -20.81
C GLN A 8 7.35 5.10 -19.57
N GLN A 9 6.29 5.86 -19.82
CA GLN A 9 5.44 6.35 -18.76
C GLN A 9 4.96 5.12 -17.98
N ILE A 10 5.58 4.91 -16.84
CA ILE A 10 5.00 4.08 -15.80
C ILE A 10 3.81 4.89 -15.32
N THR A 11 2.67 4.63 -15.90
CA THR A 11 1.38 5.03 -15.34
C THR A 11 1.28 4.27 -14.02
N LEU A 12 1.79 4.89 -12.97
CA LEU A 12 1.53 4.48 -11.62
C LEU A 12 0.03 4.71 -11.43
N THR A 13 -0.72 3.64 -11.68
CA THR A 13 -2.14 3.63 -11.40
C THR A 13 -2.26 3.94 -9.93
N ALA A 14 -2.75 5.15 -9.61
CA ALA A 14 -3.06 5.54 -8.26
C ALA A 14 -3.86 4.38 -7.66
N VAL A 15 -3.27 3.68 -6.72
CA VAL A 15 -3.96 2.68 -5.94
C VAL A 15 -5.06 3.44 -5.23
N CYS A 16 -6.26 3.42 -5.81
CA CYS A 16 -7.43 3.97 -5.18
C CYS A 16 -7.61 3.27 -3.85
N VAL A 17 -7.14 3.90 -2.80
CA VAL A 17 -7.45 3.55 -1.43
C VAL A 17 -8.92 3.88 -1.21
N ALA A 18 -9.77 3.07 -1.78
CA ALA A 18 -11.15 3.04 -1.41
C ALA A 18 -11.25 2.19 -0.13
N VAL A 19 -11.17 2.88 0.99
CA VAL A 19 -11.98 2.56 2.16
C VAL A 19 -11.52 1.42 3.06
N LEU A 20 -10.73 1.77 4.03
CA LEU A 20 -10.84 1.19 5.36
C LEU A 20 -11.76 2.06 6.28
N ALA A 21 -12.81 2.62 5.72
CA ALA A 21 -13.73 3.50 6.45
C ALA A 21 -15.03 2.82 6.89
N ALA A 22 -14.99 1.51 7.17
CA ALA A 22 -16.14 0.82 7.75
C ALA A 22 -15.72 0.08 9.01
N CYS A 23 -15.41 0.81 10.06
CA CYS A 23 -15.39 0.28 11.41
C CYS A 23 -15.94 1.32 12.38
N GLY A 24 -17.25 1.40 12.46
CA GLY A 24 -17.95 2.14 13.48
C GLY A 24 -19.36 1.62 13.60
N GLY A 25 -19.69 1.03 14.74
CA GLY A 25 -21.07 0.80 15.09
C GLY A 25 -21.28 -0.53 15.81
N GLY A 26 -21.23 -0.49 17.14
CA GLY A 26 -21.70 -1.51 18.02
C GLY A 26 -23.22 -1.70 17.93
N GLY A 27 -23.68 -2.86 18.28
CA GLY A 27 -25.09 -3.17 18.49
C GLY A 27 -25.19 -4.57 19.08
N GLY A 28 -25.25 -4.64 20.41
CA GLY A 28 -25.54 -5.85 21.11
C GLY A 28 -26.95 -6.37 20.79
N SER A 29 -27.05 -7.65 20.58
CA SER A 29 -28.30 -8.39 20.73
C SER A 29 -27.99 -9.72 21.36
N SER A 30 -28.45 -9.86 22.61
CA SER A 30 -28.53 -11.10 23.33
C SER A 30 -29.57 -12.00 22.67
N GLY A 31 -29.13 -13.04 22.00
CA GLY A 31 -29.95 -14.12 21.49
C GLY A 31 -29.39 -15.45 21.98
N SER A 32 -30.17 -16.22 22.69
CA SER A 32 -29.88 -17.55 23.17
C SER A 32 -29.30 -18.47 22.10
N PRO A 33 -28.33 -19.32 22.43
CA PRO A 33 -27.74 -20.23 21.47
C PRO A 33 -28.67 -21.43 21.23
N ASN A 34 -29.30 -21.44 20.07
CA ASN A 34 -29.85 -22.67 19.53
C ASN A 34 -28.79 -23.24 18.58
N THR A 35 -27.92 -24.12 19.14
CA THR A 35 -26.80 -24.73 18.43
C THR A 35 -27.27 -25.75 17.41
N SER A 36 -27.55 -25.29 16.21
CA SER A 36 -27.64 -26.13 15.01
C SER A 36 -26.21 -26.39 14.52
N SER A 37 -25.85 -27.64 14.27
CA SER A 37 -24.52 -28.03 13.76
C SER A 37 -24.12 -27.41 12.43
N THR A 38 -25.02 -26.70 11.78
CA THR A 38 -24.79 -25.91 10.55
C THR A 38 -24.06 -24.60 10.87
N ASP A 39 -24.33 -23.97 12.02
CA ASP A 39 -23.75 -22.67 12.38
C ASP A 39 -22.27 -22.79 12.78
N THR A 40 -21.86 -23.92 13.34
CA THR A 40 -20.46 -24.19 13.70
C THR A 40 -19.56 -24.35 12.48
N ASN A 41 -20.05 -24.95 11.39
CA ASN A 41 -19.29 -25.10 10.15
C ASN A 41 -19.15 -23.75 9.42
N ALA A 42 -20.21 -22.94 9.37
CA ALA A 42 -20.17 -21.62 8.74
C ALA A 42 -19.15 -20.71 9.45
N TYR A 43 -19.18 -20.67 10.79
CA TYR A 43 -18.21 -19.89 11.56
C TYR A 43 -16.76 -20.38 11.36
N ALA A 44 -16.55 -21.68 11.22
CA ALA A 44 -15.23 -22.23 10.95
C ALA A 44 -14.69 -21.84 9.57
N GLU A 45 -15.54 -21.78 8.57
CA GLU A 45 -15.18 -21.33 7.21
C GLU A 45 -14.83 -19.83 7.19
N GLU A 46 -15.62 -19.01 7.85
CA GLU A 46 -15.38 -17.55 7.99
C GLU A 46 -14.08 -17.28 8.76
N ALA A 47 -13.82 -18.01 9.84
CA ALA A 47 -12.57 -17.91 10.58
C ALA A 47 -11.37 -18.36 9.73
N ALA A 48 -11.53 -19.38 8.89
CA ALA A 48 -10.48 -19.82 7.97
C ALA A 48 -10.17 -18.78 6.89
N ALA A 49 -11.20 -18.12 6.31
CA ALA A 49 -11.03 -17.05 5.34
C ALA A 49 -10.30 -15.85 5.96
N ALA A 50 -10.71 -15.41 7.14
CA ALA A 50 -10.05 -14.33 7.89
C ALA A 50 -8.59 -14.69 8.23
N ASN A 51 -8.33 -15.92 8.67
CA ASN A 51 -6.99 -16.38 8.99
C ASN A 51 -6.08 -16.43 7.75
N LYS A 52 -6.61 -16.81 6.60
CA LYS A 52 -5.85 -16.77 5.33
C LYS A 52 -5.37 -15.36 5.00
N VAL A 53 -6.25 -14.36 5.13
CA VAL A 53 -5.89 -12.95 4.90
C VAL A 53 -4.86 -12.47 5.93
N ARG A 54 -5.04 -12.82 7.20
CA ARG A 54 -4.06 -12.54 8.25
C ARG A 54 -2.67 -13.06 7.88
N LEU A 55 -2.57 -14.32 7.46
CA LEU A 55 -1.30 -14.92 7.05
C LEU A 55 -0.68 -14.25 5.83
N GLN A 56 -1.49 -13.80 4.88
CA GLN A 56 -0.99 -13.03 3.74
C GLN A 56 -0.39 -11.69 4.17
N ILE A 57 -1.03 -10.98 5.10
CA ILE A 57 -0.52 -9.72 5.64
C ILE A 57 0.80 -9.95 6.39
N GLU A 58 0.85 -10.97 7.25
CA GLU A 58 2.05 -11.30 8.03
C GLU A 58 3.23 -11.72 7.14
N ALA A 59 2.97 -12.38 6.02
CA ALA A 59 4.00 -12.80 5.06
C ALA A 59 4.67 -11.64 4.32
N ILE A 60 4.05 -10.47 4.25
CA ILE A 60 4.63 -9.28 3.61
C ILE A 60 5.71 -8.66 4.52
N GLY A 61 5.54 -8.73 5.83
CA GLY A 61 6.48 -8.15 6.78
C GLY A 61 6.02 -6.81 7.36
N ALA A 62 6.97 -5.98 7.77
CA ALA A 62 6.68 -4.69 8.40
C ALA A 62 6.57 -3.57 7.34
N ALA A 63 5.72 -2.58 7.61
CA ALA A 63 5.45 -1.49 6.67
C ALA A 63 6.68 -0.60 6.39
N ASP A 64 7.60 -0.51 7.32
CA ASP A 64 8.83 0.28 7.22
C ASP A 64 9.96 -0.41 6.41
N THR A 65 9.81 -1.70 6.15
CA THR A 65 10.77 -2.49 5.36
C THR A 65 10.30 -2.81 3.95
N LEU A 66 9.16 -2.23 3.51
CA LEU A 66 8.59 -2.50 2.20
C LEU A 66 9.50 -2.01 1.07
N GLU A 67 9.70 -2.88 0.09
CA GLU A 67 10.38 -2.60 -1.17
C GLU A 67 9.37 -2.50 -2.32
N VAL A 68 9.84 -2.05 -3.49
CA VAL A 68 8.99 -1.96 -4.69
C VAL A 68 8.40 -3.32 -5.09
N GLY A 69 9.15 -4.40 -4.88
CA GLY A 69 8.67 -5.75 -5.12
C GLY A 69 7.46 -6.15 -4.29
N ASP A 70 7.25 -5.52 -3.14
CA ASP A 70 6.16 -5.85 -2.21
C ASP A 70 4.83 -5.21 -2.57
N VAL A 71 4.82 -4.18 -3.44
CA VAL A 71 3.60 -3.47 -3.86
C VAL A 71 2.52 -4.44 -4.34
N ALA A 72 2.90 -5.41 -5.18
CA ALA A 72 1.96 -6.41 -5.69
C ALA A 72 1.46 -7.37 -4.60
N ALA A 73 2.27 -7.65 -3.58
CA ALA A 73 1.87 -8.48 -2.45
C ALA A 73 0.89 -7.73 -1.54
N VAL A 74 1.17 -6.45 -1.25
CA VAL A 74 0.26 -5.59 -0.49
C VAL A 74 -1.08 -5.42 -1.22
N GLN A 75 -1.06 -5.19 -2.54
CA GLN A 75 -2.30 -5.09 -3.32
C GLN A 75 -3.14 -6.36 -3.23
N ARG A 76 -2.51 -7.55 -3.37
CA ARG A 76 -3.22 -8.83 -3.22
C ARG A 76 -3.83 -9.01 -1.82
N ALA A 77 -3.13 -8.56 -0.78
CA ALA A 77 -3.65 -8.62 0.59
C ALA A 77 -4.83 -7.66 0.79
N VAL A 78 -4.77 -6.45 0.20
CA VAL A 78 -5.88 -5.48 0.18
C VAL A 78 -7.09 -6.07 -0.53
N ASP A 79 -6.91 -6.65 -1.72
CA ASP A 79 -7.99 -7.25 -2.49
C ASP A 79 -8.60 -8.43 -1.74
N ALA A 80 -7.77 -9.29 -1.14
CA ALA A 80 -8.23 -10.41 -0.33
C ALA A 80 -9.04 -9.94 0.89
N PHE A 81 -8.58 -8.89 1.59
CA PHE A 81 -9.31 -8.31 2.71
C PHE A 81 -10.64 -7.67 2.26
N ASN A 82 -10.66 -6.96 1.15
CA ASN A 82 -11.88 -6.31 0.63
C ASN A 82 -12.94 -7.33 0.20
N ASN A 83 -12.52 -8.50 -0.28
CA ASN A 83 -13.41 -9.59 -0.68
C ASN A 83 -14.03 -10.35 0.49
N LEU A 84 -13.55 -10.15 1.71
CA LEU A 84 -14.16 -10.70 2.90
C LEU A 84 -15.53 -10.06 3.15
N ASN A 85 -16.48 -10.83 3.68
CA ASN A 85 -17.72 -10.29 4.23
C ASN A 85 -17.47 -9.55 5.57
N ASP A 86 -18.47 -8.87 6.12
CA ASP A 86 -18.32 -8.06 7.32
C ASP A 86 -17.94 -8.89 8.56
N LEU A 87 -18.44 -10.11 8.66
CA LEU A 87 -18.12 -11.01 9.76
C LEU A 87 -16.66 -11.48 9.68
N GLU A 88 -16.23 -11.93 8.51
CA GLU A 88 -14.85 -12.32 8.24
C GLU A 88 -13.87 -11.17 8.47
N LYS A 89 -14.19 -9.94 8.02
CA LYS A 89 -13.38 -8.75 8.28
C LYS A 89 -13.19 -8.48 9.77
N ASN A 90 -14.24 -8.70 10.56
CA ASN A 90 -14.16 -8.54 12.02
C ASN A 90 -13.32 -9.62 12.69
N LEU A 91 -13.21 -10.81 12.08
CA LEU A 91 -12.39 -11.91 12.58
C LEU A 91 -10.88 -11.71 12.26
N VAL A 92 -10.54 -10.85 11.29
CA VAL A 92 -9.13 -10.47 11.09
C VAL A 92 -8.67 -9.62 12.27
N PRO A 93 -7.56 -10.00 12.96
CA PRO A 93 -7.07 -9.26 14.12
C PRO A 93 -6.84 -7.79 13.81
N LEU A 94 -7.15 -6.91 14.77
CA LEU A 94 -6.96 -5.46 14.61
C LEU A 94 -5.52 -5.12 14.23
N ALA A 95 -4.53 -5.76 14.86
CA ALA A 95 -3.13 -5.57 14.57
C ALA A 95 -2.79 -5.85 13.09
N SER A 96 -3.36 -6.90 12.49
CA SER A 96 -3.15 -7.23 11.07
C SER A 96 -3.83 -6.20 10.15
N ARG A 97 -5.01 -5.71 10.52
CA ARG A 97 -5.70 -4.64 9.79
C ARG A 97 -4.92 -3.33 9.82
N ASP A 98 -4.38 -2.97 10.99
CA ASP A 98 -3.55 -1.77 11.16
C ASP A 98 -2.22 -1.90 10.40
N ALA A 99 -1.61 -3.08 10.41
CA ALA A 99 -0.42 -3.38 9.62
C ALA A 99 -0.68 -3.19 8.11
N LEU A 100 -1.77 -3.75 7.58
CA LEU A 100 -2.15 -3.59 6.18
C LEU A 100 -2.38 -2.12 5.82
N LYS A 101 -3.06 -1.37 6.68
CA LYS A 101 -3.26 0.07 6.50
C LYS A 101 -1.94 0.84 6.49
N ALA A 102 -1.02 0.51 7.39
CA ALA A 102 0.31 1.12 7.43
C ALA A 102 1.09 0.82 6.15
N MET A 103 1.08 -0.42 5.65
CA MET A 103 1.71 -0.82 4.39
C MET A 103 1.19 0.00 3.21
N VAL A 104 -0.12 0.14 3.07
CA VAL A 104 -0.75 0.96 2.02
C VAL A 104 -0.33 2.42 2.12
N THR A 105 -0.27 2.97 3.35
CA THR A 105 0.17 4.34 3.58
C THR A 105 1.62 4.53 3.16
N THR A 106 2.51 3.62 3.54
CA THR A 106 3.93 3.64 3.17
C THR A 106 4.11 3.62 1.65
N ILE A 107 3.43 2.71 0.94
CA ILE A 107 3.50 2.62 -0.52
C ILE A 107 3.05 3.94 -1.18
N ASN A 108 1.93 4.50 -0.73
CA ASN A 108 1.42 5.75 -1.30
C ASN A 108 2.37 6.92 -1.02
N THR A 109 2.96 7.00 0.18
CA THR A 109 3.93 8.03 0.52
C THR A 109 5.20 7.90 -0.32
N ASN A 110 5.70 6.69 -0.51
CA ASN A 110 6.87 6.42 -1.34
C ASN A 110 6.62 6.81 -2.81
N ALA A 111 5.46 6.45 -3.35
CA ALA A 111 5.05 6.82 -4.70
C ALA A 111 4.98 8.34 -4.89
N GLN A 112 4.32 9.05 -3.96
CA GLN A 112 4.24 10.52 -4.00
C GLN A 112 5.61 11.19 -3.91
N THR A 113 6.50 10.65 -3.08
CA THR A 113 7.86 11.19 -2.94
C THR A 113 8.66 11.02 -4.23
N ALA A 114 8.59 9.85 -4.85
CA ALA A 114 9.24 9.57 -6.13
C ALA A 114 8.69 10.47 -7.25
N GLU A 115 7.37 10.65 -7.32
CA GLU A 115 6.70 11.51 -8.30
C GLU A 115 7.12 12.99 -8.14
N ASN A 116 7.15 13.48 -6.91
CA ASN A 116 7.61 14.85 -6.63
C ASN A 116 9.05 15.10 -7.08
N ILE A 117 9.94 14.14 -6.90
CA ILE A 117 11.32 14.25 -7.35
C ILE A 117 11.42 14.16 -8.88
N ALA A 118 10.66 13.26 -9.50
CA ALA A 118 10.58 13.16 -10.96
C ALA A 118 10.07 14.49 -11.58
N GLU A 119 9.09 15.13 -10.95
CA GLU A 119 8.62 16.45 -11.37
C GLU A 119 9.71 17.53 -11.23
N GLN A 120 10.48 17.52 -10.15
CA GLN A 120 11.61 18.43 -9.98
C GLN A 120 12.68 18.20 -11.06
N PHE A 121 12.99 16.96 -11.40
CA PHE A 121 13.89 16.62 -12.50
C PHE A 121 13.40 17.17 -13.84
N SER A 122 12.10 17.07 -14.12
CA SER A 122 11.52 17.54 -15.37
C SER A 122 11.59 19.07 -15.53
N LYS A 123 11.71 19.80 -14.42
CA LYS A 123 11.82 21.27 -14.38
C LYS A 123 13.27 21.77 -14.44
N LEU A 124 14.25 20.87 -14.41
CA LEU A 124 15.64 21.26 -14.57
C LEU A 124 15.90 21.74 -16.00
N PRO A 125 16.68 22.82 -16.18
CA PRO A 125 17.09 23.25 -17.50
C PRO A 125 18.00 22.21 -18.16
N ALA A 126 18.01 22.18 -19.49
CA ALA A 126 18.83 21.24 -20.24
C ALA A 126 20.35 21.46 -20.04
N THR A 127 20.74 22.69 -19.70
CA THR A 127 22.11 23.08 -19.33
C THR A 127 22.03 23.90 -18.04
N ALA A 128 23.00 23.72 -17.16
CA ALA A 128 23.11 24.50 -15.93
C ALA A 128 24.27 25.49 -16.06
N ASP A 129 23.96 26.64 -16.64
CA ASP A 129 24.96 27.64 -16.97
C ASP A 129 25.17 28.69 -15.86
N THR A 130 24.13 28.90 -15.04
CA THR A 130 24.18 29.81 -13.90
C THR A 130 24.43 29.07 -12.57
N GLU A 131 24.98 29.77 -11.59
CA GLU A 131 25.17 29.20 -10.23
C GLU A 131 23.84 28.82 -9.57
N ALA A 132 22.76 29.52 -9.88
CA ALA A 132 21.42 29.20 -9.40
C ALA A 132 20.91 27.87 -9.98
N GLU A 133 21.10 27.61 -11.27
CA GLU A 133 20.74 26.37 -11.92
C GLU A 133 21.57 25.19 -11.45
N LYS A 134 22.86 25.40 -11.25
CA LYS A 134 23.74 24.38 -10.63
C LYS A 134 23.30 24.03 -9.22
N ALA A 135 22.94 25.01 -8.40
CA ALA A 135 22.44 24.80 -7.04
C ALA A 135 21.10 24.04 -7.06
N GLN A 136 20.20 24.37 -7.99
CA GLN A 136 18.93 23.64 -8.16
C GLN A 136 19.18 22.18 -8.56
N ALA A 137 20.04 21.94 -9.55
CA ALA A 137 20.39 20.58 -9.98
C ALA A 137 21.02 19.76 -8.86
N ALA A 138 21.92 20.38 -8.08
CA ALA A 138 22.54 19.74 -6.91
C ALA A 138 21.50 19.41 -5.83
N GLY A 139 20.51 20.28 -5.61
CA GLY A 139 19.41 20.05 -4.67
C GLY A 139 18.54 18.85 -5.07
N VAL A 140 18.16 18.77 -6.34
CA VAL A 140 17.39 17.62 -6.86
C VAL A 140 18.19 16.33 -6.81
N ALA A 141 19.49 16.36 -7.14
CA ALA A 141 20.37 15.20 -7.03
C ALA A 141 20.50 14.73 -5.57
N ALA A 142 20.64 15.66 -4.61
CA ALA A 142 20.68 15.33 -3.19
C ALA A 142 19.36 14.71 -2.72
N ALA A 143 18.22 15.25 -3.13
CA ALA A 143 16.91 14.70 -2.83
C ALA A 143 16.74 13.28 -3.39
N TYR A 144 17.15 13.04 -4.63
CA TYR A 144 17.16 11.70 -5.24
C TYR A 144 18.06 10.72 -4.48
N ASN A 145 19.26 11.15 -4.09
CA ASN A 145 20.18 10.29 -3.35
C ASN A 145 19.68 9.93 -1.94
N ALA A 146 18.84 10.79 -1.36
CA ALA A 146 18.23 10.55 -0.06
C ALA A 146 17.04 9.57 -0.12
N LEU A 147 16.53 9.25 -1.31
CA LEU A 147 15.49 8.23 -1.49
C LEU A 147 15.98 6.86 -1.04
N SER A 148 15.10 6.07 -0.46
CA SER A 148 15.31 4.64 -0.27
C SER A 148 15.34 3.91 -1.64
N ASP A 149 15.86 2.70 -1.66
CA ASP A 149 15.85 1.88 -2.89
C ASP A 149 14.43 1.63 -3.40
N ALA A 150 13.47 1.50 -2.48
CA ALA A 150 12.04 1.40 -2.78
C ALA A 150 11.45 2.65 -3.48
N GLN A 151 12.07 3.81 -3.32
CA GLN A 151 11.62 5.07 -3.91
C GLN A 151 12.35 5.43 -5.21
N LYS A 152 13.48 4.76 -5.52
CA LYS A 152 14.32 5.02 -6.71
C LYS A 152 13.90 4.27 -7.96
N THR A 153 13.00 3.31 -7.85
CA THR A 153 12.52 2.45 -8.94
C THR A 153 11.17 2.90 -9.45
#